data_5fea78f0e9c6f1e0bc94f0e324c4927e
#
_entry.id   5fea78f0e9c6f1e0bc94f0e324c4927e
#
_cell.length_a   1.000
_cell.length_b   1.000
_cell.length_c   1.000
_cell.angle_alpha   90.00
_cell.angle_beta   90.00
_cell.angle_gamma   90.00
#
_symmetry.space_group_name_H-M   'P 1'
#
loop_
_entity.id
_entity.type
_entity.pdbx_description
1 polymer ?
#
loop_
_entity_poly.entity_id
_entity_poly.type
_entity_poly.pdbx_seq_one_letter_code
_entity_poly.pdbx_strand_id
1 'polypeptide(L)'
;MKKIELEIVALSHSITQTHSYAVVLGEVNGLRRLPIVIGGFEAQAIAVALEKMHPSRPLTHDLMKNFMSAFTIDLQEIIICDLQEGIFYSKLVCVSEHDTVEIDSRTSDALALAVRFGCPIYTYEHILDSAGILMEDSTSKKKKSGTTTTTTTTTTDSASREDLRALSLEELNTLLNEVLEQEDYIRAIAIRDEINSRRKLR
;
A
#
# COMPACT_ATOMS: atom_id res chain seq x y z
N MET A 1 19.41 -10.92 -14.58
CA MET A 1 18.54 -11.53 -13.54
C MET A 1 17.10 -11.54 -14.02
N LYS A 2 16.31 -12.57 -13.68
CA LYS A 2 14.91 -12.64 -14.08
C LYS A 2 14.10 -11.65 -13.25
N LYS A 3 13.39 -10.71 -13.89
CA LYS A 3 12.44 -9.81 -13.25
C LYS A 3 11.12 -10.54 -13.04
N ILE A 4 10.48 -10.29 -11.90
CA ILE A 4 9.16 -10.80 -11.52
C ILE A 4 8.26 -9.60 -11.30
N GLU A 5 7.14 -9.59 -11.97
CA GLU A 5 6.16 -8.51 -11.87
C GLU A 5 5.33 -8.66 -10.60
N LEU A 6 5.14 -7.54 -9.92
CA LEU A 6 4.39 -7.43 -8.68
C LEU A 6 3.25 -6.42 -8.83
N GLU A 7 2.21 -6.62 -8.02
CA GLU A 7 1.12 -5.67 -7.86
C GLU A 7 0.90 -5.36 -6.38
N ILE A 8 0.36 -4.18 -6.07
CA ILE A 8 -0.02 -3.84 -4.69
C ILE A 8 -1.35 -4.53 -4.38
N VAL A 9 -1.30 -5.51 -3.48
CA VAL A 9 -2.47 -6.30 -3.06
C VAL A 9 -3.18 -5.65 -1.88
N ALA A 10 -2.42 -5.13 -0.92
CA ALA A 10 -2.98 -4.52 0.28
C ALA A 10 -2.05 -3.45 0.88
N LEU A 11 -2.67 -2.53 1.59
CA LEU A 11 -2.00 -1.57 2.46
C LEU A 11 -2.70 -1.67 3.82
N SER A 12 -1.96 -2.06 4.86
CA SER A 12 -2.50 -2.30 6.19
C SER A 12 -1.62 -1.70 7.28
N HIS A 13 -2.22 -1.47 8.45
CA HIS A 13 -1.43 -1.12 9.64
C HIS A 13 -0.47 -2.26 10.01
N SER A 14 0.76 -1.93 10.36
CA SER A 14 1.69 -2.91 10.91
C SER A 14 1.25 -3.30 12.32
N ILE A 15 1.14 -4.62 12.56
CA ILE A 15 0.77 -5.16 13.88
C ILE A 15 1.95 -5.03 14.86
N THR A 16 3.16 -4.91 14.36
CA THR A 16 4.39 -5.00 15.16
C THR A 16 4.97 -3.66 15.58
N GLN A 17 4.62 -2.57 14.92
CA GLN A 17 5.16 -1.24 15.22
C GLN A 17 4.08 -0.17 15.19
N THR A 18 4.00 0.61 16.25
CA THR A 18 3.15 1.80 16.33
C THR A 18 3.54 2.82 15.25
N HIS A 19 2.56 3.32 14.50
CA HIS A 19 2.72 4.26 13.38
C HIS A 19 3.42 3.72 12.12
N SER A 20 3.54 2.40 11.97
CA SER A 20 4.05 1.77 10.75
C SER A 20 2.95 1.08 9.98
N TYR A 21 3.10 1.02 8.67
CA TYR A 21 2.21 0.38 7.73
C TYR A 21 2.95 -0.72 6.98
N ALA A 22 2.22 -1.69 6.47
CA ALA A 22 2.76 -2.70 5.57
C ALA A 22 2.07 -2.59 4.22
N VAL A 23 2.86 -2.36 3.18
CA VAL A 23 2.43 -2.60 1.79
C VAL A 23 2.69 -4.06 1.49
N VAL A 24 1.67 -4.78 1.06
CA VAL A 24 1.80 -6.16 0.62
C VAL A 24 1.78 -6.17 -0.91
N LEU A 25 2.92 -6.52 -1.51
CA LEU A 25 3.03 -6.76 -2.94
C LEU A 25 2.79 -8.23 -3.23
N GLY A 26 2.12 -8.55 -4.32
CA GLY A 26 1.88 -9.91 -4.76
C GLY A 26 2.49 -10.16 -6.13
N GLU A 27 2.98 -11.37 -6.38
CA GLU A 27 3.30 -11.80 -7.74
C GLU A 27 2.04 -11.77 -8.60
N VAL A 28 2.14 -11.17 -9.77
CA VAL A 28 1.03 -11.14 -10.75
C VAL A 28 0.71 -12.57 -11.23
N ASN A 29 1.73 -13.41 -11.39
CA ASN A 29 1.59 -14.78 -11.87
C ASN A 29 2.09 -15.82 -10.85
N GLY A 30 1.91 -15.56 -9.55
CA GLY A 30 2.38 -16.45 -8.49
C GLY A 30 1.63 -16.28 -7.18
N LEU A 31 2.02 -17.07 -6.19
CA LEU A 31 1.36 -17.11 -4.88
C LEU A 31 2.17 -16.40 -3.80
N ARG A 32 3.38 -15.94 -4.12
CA ARG A 32 4.23 -15.26 -3.13
C ARG A 32 3.76 -13.82 -2.91
N ARG A 33 3.87 -13.38 -1.67
CA ARG A 33 3.58 -12.01 -1.24
C ARG A 33 4.83 -11.42 -0.60
N LEU A 34 5.10 -10.17 -0.90
CA LEU A 34 6.24 -9.43 -0.36
C LEU A 34 5.74 -8.31 0.54
N PRO A 35 5.74 -8.47 1.87
CA PRO A 35 5.38 -7.41 2.80
C PRO A 35 6.54 -6.44 2.98
N ILE A 36 6.27 -5.15 2.86
CA ILE A 36 7.26 -4.07 3.04
C ILE A 36 6.72 -3.11 4.08
N VAL A 37 7.47 -2.93 5.17
CA VAL A 37 7.10 -1.97 6.22
C VAL A 37 7.51 -0.56 5.80
N ILE A 38 6.58 0.37 5.91
CA ILE A 38 6.75 1.78 5.53
C ILE A 38 6.21 2.72 6.60
N GLY A 39 6.62 3.97 6.58
CA GLY A 39 6.10 5.01 7.48
C GLY A 39 4.67 5.45 7.14
N GLY A 40 4.02 6.13 8.07
CA GLY A 40 2.64 6.59 7.91
C GLY A 40 2.47 7.61 6.78
N PHE A 41 3.40 8.54 6.62
CA PHE A 41 3.34 9.54 5.53
C PHE A 41 3.53 8.91 4.16
N GLU A 42 4.40 7.92 4.06
CA GLU A 42 4.62 7.15 2.83
C GLU A 42 3.39 6.31 2.49
N ALA A 43 2.80 5.67 3.49
CA ALA A 43 1.55 4.92 3.33
C ALA A 43 0.41 5.82 2.85
N GLN A 44 0.27 7.02 3.44
CA GLN A 44 -0.71 8.01 3.01
C GLN A 44 -0.51 8.42 1.55
N ALA A 45 0.74 8.66 1.14
CA ALA A 45 1.05 9.03 -0.24
C ALA A 45 0.67 7.94 -1.25
N ILE A 46 0.88 6.66 -0.90
CA ILE A 46 0.48 5.51 -1.72
C ILE A 46 -1.05 5.38 -1.72
N ALA A 47 -1.69 5.47 -0.56
CA ALA A 47 -3.12 5.34 -0.40
C ALA A 47 -3.90 6.37 -1.24
N VAL A 48 -3.52 7.64 -1.17
CA VAL A 48 -4.14 8.72 -1.96
C VAL A 48 -4.10 8.41 -3.46
N ALA A 49 -2.99 7.85 -3.94
CA ALA A 49 -2.84 7.50 -5.35
C ALA A 49 -3.66 6.26 -5.73
N LEU A 50 -3.64 5.20 -4.92
CA LEU A 50 -4.43 3.98 -5.14
C LEU A 50 -5.93 4.27 -5.20
N GLU A 51 -6.39 5.15 -4.32
CA GLU A 51 -7.78 5.53 -4.21
C GLU A 51 -8.21 6.62 -5.19
N LYS A 52 -7.27 7.10 -6.01
CA LYS A 52 -7.50 8.20 -6.97
C LYS A 52 -8.10 9.45 -6.31
N MET A 53 -7.70 9.71 -5.08
CA MET A 53 -8.10 10.93 -4.37
C MET A 53 -7.39 12.15 -4.95
N HIS A 54 -8.07 13.28 -4.95
CA HIS A 54 -7.53 14.53 -5.49
C HIS A 54 -7.42 15.54 -4.33
N PRO A 55 -6.23 15.65 -3.71
CA PRO A 55 -6.00 16.69 -2.70
C PRO A 55 -6.16 18.09 -3.30
N SER A 56 -6.52 19.07 -2.48
CA SER A 56 -6.67 20.47 -2.88
C SER A 56 -5.37 21.07 -3.47
N ARG A 57 -4.22 20.57 -2.99
CA ARG A 57 -2.89 20.91 -3.50
C ARG A 57 -2.08 19.64 -3.79
N PRO A 58 -1.19 19.66 -4.82
CA PRO A 58 -0.34 18.52 -5.15
C PRO A 58 0.53 18.10 -3.96
N LEU A 59 0.54 16.81 -3.65
CA LEU A 59 1.51 16.21 -2.73
C LEU A 59 2.90 16.13 -3.40
N THR A 60 3.94 15.83 -2.63
CA THR A 60 5.32 15.76 -3.15
C THR A 60 5.47 14.83 -4.36
N HIS A 61 4.84 13.65 -4.32
CA HIS A 61 4.89 12.70 -5.44
C HIS A 61 4.07 13.18 -6.66
N ASP A 62 2.99 13.93 -6.44
CA ASP A 62 2.23 14.57 -7.53
C ASP A 62 3.06 15.68 -8.18
N LEU A 63 3.75 16.48 -7.35
CA LEU A 63 4.68 17.51 -7.84
C LEU A 63 5.81 16.86 -8.65
N MET A 64 6.39 15.77 -8.16
CA MET A 64 7.45 15.05 -8.88
C MET A 64 6.95 14.51 -10.21
N LYS A 65 5.77 13.88 -10.25
CA LYS A 65 5.15 13.44 -11.51
C LYS A 65 4.96 14.61 -12.48
N ASN A 66 4.42 15.73 -12.01
CA ASN A 66 4.20 16.91 -12.85
C ASN A 66 5.52 17.48 -13.39
N PHE A 67 6.57 17.52 -12.54
CA PHE A 67 7.91 17.91 -12.94
C PHE A 67 8.47 16.99 -14.04
N MET A 68 8.44 15.68 -13.83
CA MET A 68 8.90 14.70 -14.82
C MET A 68 8.15 14.86 -16.14
N SER A 69 6.81 14.98 -16.09
CA SER A 69 5.99 15.18 -17.29
C SER A 69 6.29 16.50 -18.02
N ALA A 70 6.55 17.57 -17.27
CA ALA A 70 6.89 18.88 -17.87
C ALA A 70 8.23 18.87 -18.62
N PHE A 71 9.14 17.97 -18.25
CA PHE A 71 10.44 17.77 -18.91
C PHE A 71 10.47 16.53 -19.82
N THR A 72 9.31 15.99 -20.18
CA THR A 72 9.20 14.82 -21.08
C THR A 72 9.98 13.61 -20.56
N ILE A 73 9.96 13.41 -19.25
CA ILE A 73 10.54 12.24 -18.59
C ILE A 73 9.40 11.29 -18.23
N ASP A 74 9.45 10.05 -18.71
CA ASP A 74 8.50 9.01 -18.38
C ASP A 74 9.11 8.01 -17.39
N LEU A 75 8.32 7.56 -16.43
CA LEU A 75 8.69 6.48 -15.52
C LEU A 75 8.20 5.17 -16.13
N GLN A 76 9.13 4.42 -16.73
CA GLN A 76 8.82 3.20 -17.45
C GLN A 76 8.50 2.03 -16.53
N GLU A 77 9.26 1.85 -15.47
CA GLU A 77 9.11 0.79 -14.47
C GLU A 77 9.81 1.18 -13.17
N ILE A 78 9.45 0.51 -12.08
CA ILE A 78 10.25 0.50 -10.86
C ILE A 78 10.75 -0.90 -10.57
N ILE A 79 11.93 -1.00 -9.97
CA ILE A 79 12.56 -2.28 -9.65
C ILE A 79 12.96 -2.27 -8.18
N ILE A 80 12.39 -3.16 -7.38
CA ILE A 80 12.92 -3.47 -6.05
C ILE A 80 14.12 -4.38 -6.28
N CYS A 81 15.34 -3.83 -6.12
CA CYS A 81 16.55 -4.43 -6.65
C CYS A 81 17.44 -5.08 -5.61
N ASP A 82 17.28 -4.76 -4.32
CA ASP A 82 18.10 -5.30 -3.25
C ASP A 82 17.36 -5.32 -1.91
N LEU A 83 17.88 -6.15 -0.98
CA LEU A 83 17.43 -6.24 0.41
C LEU A 83 18.66 -6.41 1.30
N GLN A 84 18.98 -5.37 2.07
CA GLN A 84 20.12 -5.37 2.98
C GLN A 84 19.64 -5.01 4.39
N GLU A 85 19.94 -5.85 5.37
CA GLU A 85 19.59 -5.65 6.78
C GLU A 85 18.10 -5.31 7.02
N GLY A 86 17.21 -5.89 6.22
CA GLY A 86 15.76 -5.63 6.29
C GLY A 86 15.30 -4.36 5.57
N ILE A 87 16.20 -3.64 4.91
CA ILE A 87 15.89 -2.44 4.11
C ILE A 87 15.83 -2.81 2.63
N PHE A 88 14.70 -2.53 2.00
CA PHE A 88 14.52 -2.71 0.56
C PHE A 88 15.05 -1.50 -0.21
N TYR A 89 15.82 -1.77 -1.25
CA TYR A 89 16.34 -0.77 -2.18
C TYR A 89 15.58 -0.85 -3.49
N SER A 90 15.31 0.30 -4.07
CA SER A 90 14.55 0.38 -5.32
C SER A 90 15.17 1.36 -6.30
N LYS A 91 14.91 1.13 -7.58
CA LYS A 91 15.31 2.01 -8.67
C LYS A 91 14.10 2.43 -9.49
N LEU A 92 14.11 3.68 -9.91
CA LEU A 92 13.21 4.22 -10.92
C LEU A 92 13.90 4.11 -12.27
N VAL A 93 13.27 3.48 -13.25
CA VAL A 93 13.75 3.46 -14.64
C VAL A 93 13.04 4.57 -15.40
N CYS A 94 13.75 5.67 -15.58
CA CYS A 94 13.25 6.88 -16.22
C CYS A 94 13.75 6.95 -17.65
N VAL A 95 12.85 7.26 -18.58
CA VAL A 95 13.15 7.42 -20.00
C VAL A 95 12.90 8.86 -20.42
N SER A 96 13.87 9.46 -21.09
CA SER A 96 13.75 10.75 -21.74
C SER A 96 13.96 10.58 -23.25
N GLU A 97 13.85 11.66 -24.02
CA GLU A 97 14.10 11.64 -25.48
C GLU A 97 15.51 11.15 -25.86
N HIS A 98 16.47 11.26 -24.95
CA HIS A 98 17.88 11.02 -25.24
C HIS A 98 18.45 9.79 -24.52
N ASP A 99 17.95 9.50 -23.31
CA ASP A 99 18.57 8.49 -22.45
C ASP A 99 17.55 7.75 -21.57
N THR A 100 17.95 6.54 -21.16
CA THR A 100 17.30 5.78 -20.08
C THR A 100 18.22 5.82 -18.87
N VAL A 101 17.70 6.30 -17.74
CA VAL A 101 18.45 6.49 -16.50
C VAL A 101 17.80 5.71 -15.37
N GLU A 102 18.61 4.97 -14.62
CA GLU A 102 18.20 4.35 -13.36
C GLU A 102 18.51 5.29 -12.19
N ILE A 103 17.50 5.62 -11.42
CA ILE A 103 17.61 6.52 -10.25
C ILE A 103 17.34 5.72 -8.99
N ASP A 104 18.27 5.77 -8.03
CA ASP A 104 18.08 5.18 -6.71
C ASP A 104 16.96 5.88 -5.95
N SER A 105 16.12 5.09 -5.27
CA SER A 105 15.01 5.62 -4.47
C SER A 105 14.65 4.70 -3.31
N ARG A 106 14.01 5.25 -2.30
CA ARG A 106 13.35 4.43 -1.29
C ARG A 106 12.20 3.66 -1.93
N THR A 107 11.97 2.44 -1.49
CA THR A 107 10.90 1.59 -2.04
C THR A 107 9.51 2.22 -1.90
N SER A 108 9.25 2.91 -0.78
CA SER A 108 7.99 3.63 -0.57
C SER A 108 7.74 4.74 -1.59
N ASP A 109 8.79 5.51 -1.95
CA ASP A 109 8.69 6.59 -2.95
C ASP A 109 8.51 6.00 -4.35
N ALA A 110 9.26 4.93 -4.67
CA ALA A 110 9.11 4.22 -5.92
C ALA A 110 7.68 3.70 -6.11
N LEU A 111 7.10 3.06 -5.09
CA LEU A 111 5.72 2.58 -5.11
C LEU A 111 4.71 3.72 -5.28
N ALA A 112 4.89 4.83 -4.54
CA ALA A 112 4.01 5.99 -4.63
C ALA A 112 4.03 6.63 -6.03
N LEU A 113 5.18 6.62 -6.71
CA LEU A 113 5.33 7.08 -8.09
C LEU A 113 4.77 6.06 -9.08
N ALA A 114 5.05 4.77 -8.90
CA ALA A 114 4.55 3.72 -9.80
C ALA A 114 3.02 3.75 -9.92
N VAL A 115 2.31 3.89 -8.80
CA VAL A 115 0.85 4.01 -8.80
C VAL A 115 0.38 5.26 -9.57
N ARG A 116 1.10 6.38 -9.43
CA ARG A 116 0.75 7.64 -10.11
C ARG A 116 1.00 7.62 -11.61
N PHE A 117 2.07 6.97 -12.04
CA PHE A 117 2.40 6.82 -13.44
C PHE A 117 1.64 5.65 -14.09
N GLY A 118 1.17 4.68 -13.28
CA GLY A 118 0.57 3.45 -13.78
C GLY A 118 1.60 2.52 -14.41
N CYS A 119 2.86 2.59 -13.98
CA CYS A 119 3.94 1.76 -14.50
C CYS A 119 4.07 0.45 -13.70
N PRO A 120 4.63 -0.61 -14.30
CA PRO A 120 4.82 -1.89 -13.64
C PRO A 120 5.86 -1.82 -12.52
N ILE A 121 5.66 -2.70 -11.53
CA ILE A 121 6.53 -2.90 -10.39
C ILE A 121 7.23 -4.24 -10.56
N TYR A 122 8.55 -4.27 -10.46
CA TYR A 122 9.34 -5.48 -10.57
C TYR A 122 10.20 -5.72 -9.34
N THR A 123 10.53 -6.99 -9.13
CA THR A 123 11.59 -7.43 -8.21
C THR A 123 12.40 -8.56 -8.83
N TYR A 124 13.41 -9.05 -8.13
CA TYR A 124 14.21 -10.20 -8.51
C TYR A 124 13.88 -11.43 -7.66
N GLU A 125 14.09 -12.62 -8.24
CA GLU A 125 13.80 -13.91 -7.59
C GLU A 125 14.40 -14.00 -6.18
N HIS A 126 15.68 -13.64 -6.02
CA HIS A 126 16.39 -13.74 -4.74
C HIS A 126 15.76 -12.90 -3.62
N ILE A 127 15.06 -11.82 -3.94
CA ILE A 127 14.36 -10.99 -2.95
C ILE A 127 13.08 -11.68 -2.49
N LEU A 128 12.34 -12.27 -3.41
CA LEU A 128 11.16 -13.08 -3.07
C LEU A 128 11.53 -14.34 -2.30
N ASP A 129 12.67 -14.97 -2.60
CA ASP A 129 13.16 -16.11 -1.85
C ASP A 129 13.59 -15.73 -0.42
N SER A 130 14.12 -14.51 -0.24
CA SER A 130 14.61 -14.03 1.05
C SER A 130 13.50 -13.47 1.95
N ALA A 131 12.53 -12.77 1.38
CA ALA A 131 11.50 -12.02 2.13
C ALA A 131 10.07 -12.31 1.71
N GLY A 132 9.87 -13.14 0.68
CA GLY A 132 8.54 -13.53 0.22
C GLY A 132 7.87 -14.53 1.15
N ILE A 133 6.56 -14.42 1.28
CA ILE A 133 5.70 -15.32 2.05
C ILE A 133 4.74 -15.99 1.09
N LEU A 134 4.67 -17.34 1.14
CA LEU A 134 3.63 -18.09 0.42
C LEU A 134 2.30 -17.88 1.12
N MET A 135 1.31 -17.37 0.41
CA MET A 135 -0.07 -17.41 0.88
C MET A 135 -0.73 -18.67 0.32
N GLU A 136 -0.99 -19.64 1.18
CA GLU A 136 -1.91 -20.72 0.85
C GLU A 136 -3.31 -20.11 0.74
N ASP A 137 -3.98 -20.34 -0.40
CA ASP A 137 -5.40 -20.04 -0.54
C ASP A 137 -6.19 -20.75 0.56
N SER A 138 -6.65 -19.99 1.54
CA SER A 138 -7.45 -20.49 2.66
C SER A 138 -8.90 -20.82 2.26
N THR A 139 -9.03 -21.59 1.16
CA THR A 139 -10.29 -22.23 0.78
C THR A 139 -10.28 -23.72 1.11
N SER A 140 -9.86 -24.11 2.32
CA SER A 140 -10.32 -25.35 2.96
C SER A 140 -9.61 -25.60 4.27
N LYS A 141 -10.28 -25.37 5.36
CA LYS A 141 -10.47 -26.27 6.50
C LYS A 141 -10.79 -25.49 7.78
N LYS A 142 -12.09 -25.30 7.99
CA LYS A 142 -12.62 -25.26 9.35
C LYS A 142 -12.26 -26.57 10.04
N LYS A 143 -11.28 -26.58 10.94
CA LYS A 143 -11.22 -27.57 12.01
C LYS A 143 -10.82 -26.90 13.31
N LYS A 144 -11.74 -27.10 14.26
CA LYS A 144 -11.71 -26.72 15.67
C LYS A 144 -10.46 -27.21 16.39
N SER A 145 -9.92 -26.39 17.26
CA SER A 145 -9.64 -26.68 18.70
C SER A 145 -8.97 -25.39 19.20
N GLY A 146 -9.39 -24.67 20.14
CA GLY A 146 -9.84 -25.04 21.47
C GLY A 146 -8.76 -24.65 22.45
N THR A 147 -9.11 -23.70 23.33
CA THR A 147 -8.58 -23.42 24.65
C THR A 147 -7.56 -22.31 24.85
N THR A 148 -8.08 -21.15 25.31
CA THR A 148 -7.84 -20.46 26.60
C THR A 148 -6.40 -20.04 26.93
N THR A 149 -6.12 -18.77 27.11
CA THR A 149 -6.11 -18.02 28.36
C THR A 149 -5.46 -16.63 28.17
N THR A 150 -6.24 -15.60 28.42
CA THR A 150 -6.02 -14.43 29.29
C THR A 150 -4.64 -13.74 29.25
N THR A 151 -4.50 -12.48 28.95
CA THR A 151 -4.77 -11.29 29.74
C THR A 151 -4.01 -10.09 29.19
N THR A 152 -4.75 -9.04 28.99
CA THR A 152 -4.56 -7.64 29.39
C THR A 152 -3.65 -6.71 28.60
N THR A 153 -4.35 -5.69 28.07
CA THR A 153 -4.03 -4.26 27.93
C THR A 153 -3.04 -3.90 26.83
N THR A 154 -3.45 -3.12 25.87
CA THR A 154 -3.90 -1.74 25.92
C THR A 154 -4.49 -1.32 24.58
N THR A 155 -5.76 -1.01 24.58
CA THR A 155 -6.52 0.06 23.96
C THR A 155 -5.75 1.07 23.10
N THR A 156 -6.13 1.17 21.81
CA THR A 156 -6.60 2.41 21.19
C THR A 156 -7.10 2.24 19.73
N ASP A 157 -6.77 1.16 18.98
CA ASP A 157 -7.10 1.05 17.56
C ASP A 157 -8.23 0.06 17.21
N SER A 158 -8.65 -0.78 18.13
CA SER A 158 -9.82 -1.66 17.92
C SER A 158 -11.15 -0.95 18.12
N ALA A 159 -11.19 0.11 18.92
CA ALA A 159 -12.40 0.90 19.18
C ALA A 159 -12.93 1.59 17.90
N SER A 160 -12.06 2.06 17.02
CA SER A 160 -12.48 2.79 15.81
C SER A 160 -13.19 1.92 14.75
N ARG A 161 -12.89 0.63 14.66
CA ARG A 161 -13.57 -0.27 13.69
C ARG A 161 -14.90 -0.80 14.19
N GLU A 162 -15.05 -1.00 15.49
CA GLU A 162 -16.34 -1.38 16.09
C GLU A 162 -17.32 -0.21 16.06
N ASP A 163 -16.86 1.02 16.26
CA ASP A 163 -17.65 2.23 16.14
C ASP A 163 -18.17 2.46 14.71
N LEU A 164 -17.36 2.20 13.68
CA LEU A 164 -17.77 2.32 12.29
C LEU A 164 -18.86 1.32 11.90
N ARG A 165 -18.87 0.14 12.48
CA ARG A 165 -19.91 -0.87 12.24
C ARG A 165 -21.27 -0.51 12.86
N ALA A 166 -21.30 0.34 13.84
CA ALA A 166 -22.52 0.80 14.51
C ALA A 166 -23.23 1.94 13.75
N LEU A 167 -22.50 2.67 12.89
CA LEU A 167 -23.02 3.81 12.13
C LEU A 167 -23.85 3.38 10.92
N SER A 168 -24.84 4.16 10.55
CA SER A 168 -25.62 3.98 9.32
C SER A 168 -24.80 4.33 8.06
N LEU A 169 -25.27 3.93 6.88
CA LEU A 169 -24.61 4.28 5.61
C LEU A 169 -24.59 5.80 5.36
N GLU A 170 -25.60 6.52 5.82
CA GLU A 170 -25.67 7.97 5.69
C GLU A 170 -24.67 8.67 6.61
N GLU A 171 -24.56 8.21 7.86
CA GLU A 171 -23.57 8.70 8.82
C GLU A 171 -22.15 8.41 8.37
N LEU A 172 -21.89 7.23 7.80
CA LEU A 172 -20.59 6.88 7.25
C LEU A 172 -20.20 7.77 6.05
N ASN A 173 -21.13 8.12 5.17
CA ASN A 173 -20.87 9.05 4.07
C ASN A 173 -20.60 10.49 4.58
N THR A 174 -21.33 10.95 5.59
CA THR A 174 -21.08 12.26 6.21
C THR A 174 -19.71 12.30 6.87
N LEU A 175 -19.38 11.27 7.65
CA LEU A 175 -18.08 11.14 8.31
C LEU A 175 -16.92 11.03 7.29
N LEU A 176 -17.16 10.35 6.15
CA LEU A 176 -16.19 10.28 5.07
C LEU A 176 -15.86 11.67 4.51
N ASN A 177 -16.86 12.51 4.29
CA ASN A 177 -16.65 13.86 3.79
C ASN A 177 -15.91 14.74 4.81
N GLU A 178 -16.27 14.67 6.09
CA GLU A 178 -15.60 15.41 7.17
C GLU A 178 -14.11 15.02 7.27
N VAL A 179 -13.82 13.73 7.21
CA VAL A 179 -12.45 13.21 7.28
C VAL A 179 -11.63 13.58 6.04
N LEU A 180 -12.26 13.65 4.87
CA LEU A 180 -11.62 14.13 3.63
C LEU A 180 -11.30 15.64 3.69
N GLU A 181 -12.17 16.45 4.30
CA GLU A 181 -11.91 17.89 4.52
C GLU A 181 -10.74 18.11 5.51
N GLN A 182 -10.53 17.18 6.44
CA GLN A 182 -9.42 17.20 7.39
C GLN A 182 -8.12 16.60 6.80
N GLU A 183 -8.16 16.15 5.53
CA GLU A 183 -7.04 15.47 4.85
C GLU A 183 -6.53 14.19 5.57
N ASP A 184 -7.36 13.57 6.43
CA ASP A 184 -7.06 12.28 7.06
C ASP A 184 -7.47 11.12 6.14
N TYR A 185 -6.69 10.93 5.10
CA TYR A 185 -6.96 9.93 4.04
C TYR A 185 -6.94 8.49 4.56
N ILE A 186 -6.20 8.21 5.64
CA ILE A 186 -6.12 6.86 6.21
C ILE A 186 -7.45 6.48 6.85
N ARG A 187 -8.03 7.41 7.60
CA ARG A 187 -9.33 7.21 8.21
C ARG A 187 -10.44 7.17 7.15
N ALA A 188 -10.33 7.98 6.11
CA ALA A 188 -11.23 7.97 4.96
C ALA A 188 -11.26 6.60 4.26
N ILE A 189 -10.11 5.91 4.12
CA ILE A 189 -10.03 4.57 3.53
C ILE A 189 -10.81 3.56 4.39
N ALA A 190 -10.59 3.56 5.71
CA ALA A 190 -11.28 2.64 6.61
C ALA A 190 -12.81 2.79 6.56
N ILE A 191 -13.30 4.02 6.52
CA ILE A 191 -14.74 4.34 6.41
C ILE A 191 -15.29 3.87 5.06
N ARG A 192 -14.59 4.12 3.98
CA ARG A 192 -14.99 3.72 2.64
C ARG A 192 -15.01 2.20 2.49
N ASP A 193 -14.05 1.49 3.04
CA ASP A 193 -14.01 0.02 3.00
C ASP A 193 -15.20 -0.57 3.73
N GLU A 194 -15.63 0.02 4.85
CA GLU A 194 -16.84 -0.37 5.54
C GLU A 194 -18.10 -0.12 4.69
N ILE A 195 -18.19 1.03 4.02
CA ILE A 195 -19.29 1.34 3.09
C ILE A 195 -19.35 0.32 1.95
N ASN A 196 -18.23 0.01 1.34
CA ASN A 196 -18.13 -0.95 0.23
C ASN A 196 -18.47 -2.37 0.68
N SER A 197 -18.05 -2.77 1.87
CA SER A 197 -18.39 -4.06 2.47
C SER A 197 -19.90 -4.24 2.60
N ARG A 198 -20.60 -3.21 3.05
CA ARG A 198 -22.08 -3.25 3.19
C ARG A 198 -22.83 -3.22 1.87
N ARG A 199 -22.26 -2.57 0.84
CA ARG A 199 -22.87 -2.58 -0.51
C ARG A 199 -22.76 -3.94 -1.20
N LYS A 200 -21.74 -4.74 -0.89
CA LYS A 200 -21.58 -6.09 -1.44
C LYS A 200 -22.47 -7.13 -0.77
N LEU A 201 -23.06 -6.82 0.39
CA LEU A 201 -23.93 -7.70 1.14
C LEU A 201 -25.43 -7.47 0.85
N ARG A 202 -25.76 -6.55 -0.04
CA ARG A 202 -27.10 -6.28 -0.58
C ARG A 202 -27.19 -6.76 -2.02
#